data_5c89eac2dbfb3eadcd8697ea8ca5c58d
#
_entry.id   5c89eac2dbfb3eadcd8697ea8ca5c58d
#
_cell.length_a   1.000
_cell.length_b   1.000
_cell.length_c   1.000
_cell.angle_alpha   90.00
_cell.angle_beta   90.00
_cell.angle_gamma   90.00
#
_symmetry.space_group_name_H-M   'P 1'
#
loop_
_entity.id
_entity.type
_entity.pdbx_description
1 polymer ?
#
loop_
_entity_poly.entity_id
_entity_poly.type
_entity_poly.pdbx_seq_one_letter_code
_entity_poly.pdbx_strand_id
1 'polypeptide(L)'
;MVKTESKICQNCKKDFVIELEDFNFYEKIKVPPPTFCPECRIVRRFIWRNERTLYHNKCAFSGKPIITMFAPETNLVVYDRDIWWGDKWDPLAYGQDYDFPKPFFEQFSELLHRVPLMNLGNSNCVNSDYGNHNEGCRNCYLTFAAYSNENVSYSTGVFESKDSIDLYKVGKSEQCYEDVLCNALFNTHFSYDSDECIDSYFLTSCLNLQNCLGCMNLRHKKHCIFNKQYTKEEYDKERAKYDFGSYEVLERFKKEYKNFIKNQFRRFAFIYKSKDVTGDNVMFSKNSKMVFDIFSEAENSKYIIHGAAGIKECYDGYGIGAKAEEGYEIFDTGIQSYRQMFSIINHTCQEAQYTYMCFSAGYLFGCIGIRNQEYVILNKRYTKEEYKKLLPKIIEHMNTMPYVDKQSQIYKYGEFFPSEISPFTYNETIANEYYPKTETEALQAGFRWKEVTQRSYAIEVNSKDLPDHIKDTNESIVGKVIGCLHGEKCNEQCTLAFKITDMELKFHKKLNIALPRLCPNCRHYQRLKKRNPFKLWHRQCMCGRAGSPQATANHGHEGVCPNEFETSYAPDRPEIVYCEKCYQQEVY
;
A
#
# COMPACT_ATOMS: atom_id res chain seq x y z
N MET A 1 28.01 21.57 -18.16
CA MET A 1 27.86 20.97 -16.81
C MET A 1 26.39 21.07 -16.46
N VAL A 2 25.69 19.95 -16.37
CA VAL A 2 24.30 19.91 -15.86
C VAL A 2 24.39 20.26 -14.38
N LYS A 3 23.67 21.28 -13.96
CA LYS A 3 23.60 21.73 -12.57
C LYS A 3 22.27 21.25 -11.98
N THR A 4 22.19 21.12 -10.69
CA THR A 4 20.91 21.01 -9.94
C THR A 4 19.96 22.11 -10.43
N GLU A 5 18.73 21.76 -10.77
CA GLU A 5 17.71 22.67 -11.30
C GLU A 5 16.49 22.71 -10.37
N SER A 6 16.03 23.92 -10.05
CA SER A 6 14.74 24.11 -9.36
C SER A 6 13.64 24.35 -10.40
N LYS A 7 12.53 23.60 -10.27
CA LYS A 7 11.35 23.73 -11.13
C LYS A 7 10.10 24.00 -10.31
N ILE A 8 9.13 24.66 -10.92
CA ILE A 8 7.79 24.82 -10.35
C ILE A 8 6.92 23.66 -10.83
N CYS A 9 6.32 22.92 -9.91
CA CYS A 9 5.40 21.82 -10.22
C CYS A 9 4.17 22.34 -10.96
N GLN A 10 3.87 21.77 -12.15
CA GLN A 10 2.71 22.21 -12.91
C GLN A 10 1.36 21.93 -12.23
N ASN A 11 1.29 20.99 -11.27
CA ASN A 11 0.07 20.70 -10.51
C ASN A 11 -0.03 21.59 -9.24
N CYS A 12 0.79 21.36 -8.22
CA CYS A 12 0.66 22.03 -6.91
C CYS A 12 1.32 23.42 -6.83
N LYS A 13 2.00 23.86 -7.89
CA LYS A 13 2.71 25.16 -8.00
C LYS A 13 3.84 25.36 -6.99
N LYS A 14 4.26 24.32 -6.27
CA LYS A 14 5.40 24.36 -5.34
C LYS A 14 6.71 24.10 -6.09
N ASP A 15 7.79 24.68 -5.59
CA ASP A 15 9.13 24.39 -6.09
C ASP A 15 9.55 22.98 -5.74
N PHE A 16 10.32 22.34 -6.64
CA PHE A 16 11.00 21.09 -6.40
C PHE A 16 12.34 21.06 -7.14
N VAL A 17 13.26 20.27 -6.63
CA VAL A 17 14.62 20.19 -7.14
C VAL A 17 14.82 18.89 -7.93
N ILE A 18 15.47 18.99 -9.08
CA ILE A 18 16.02 17.86 -9.82
C ILE A 18 17.52 17.89 -9.61
N GLU A 19 18.06 16.84 -8.97
CA GLU A 19 19.48 16.74 -8.65
C GLU A 19 20.28 16.28 -9.88
N LEU A 20 21.59 16.48 -9.85
CA LEU A 20 22.48 16.06 -10.95
C LEU A 20 22.36 14.56 -11.26
N GLU A 21 22.25 13.74 -10.23
CA GLU A 21 22.09 12.28 -10.39
C GLU A 21 20.76 11.91 -11.07
N ASP A 22 19.70 12.71 -10.86
CA ASP A 22 18.40 12.52 -11.53
C ASP A 22 18.51 12.78 -13.04
N PHE A 23 19.25 13.82 -13.45
CA PHE A 23 19.49 14.09 -14.87
C PHE A 23 20.25 12.95 -15.54
N ASN A 24 21.27 12.38 -14.87
CA ASN A 24 22.01 11.23 -15.40
C ASN A 24 21.09 10.02 -15.62
N PHE A 25 20.15 9.78 -14.69
CA PHE A 25 19.16 8.73 -14.82
C PHE A 25 18.22 8.98 -16.01
N TYR A 26 17.61 10.17 -16.11
CA TYR A 26 16.70 10.51 -17.22
C TYR A 26 17.38 10.45 -18.58
N GLU A 27 18.65 10.90 -18.69
CA GLU A 27 19.44 10.79 -19.92
C GLU A 27 19.70 9.33 -20.31
N LYS A 28 20.05 8.47 -19.33
CA LYS A 28 20.28 7.05 -19.53
C LYS A 28 19.06 6.35 -20.12
N ILE A 29 17.88 6.60 -19.57
CA ILE A 29 16.62 6.00 -20.04
C ILE A 29 15.99 6.75 -21.23
N LYS A 30 16.58 7.86 -21.67
CA LYS A 30 16.12 8.73 -22.78
C LYS A 30 14.73 9.31 -22.57
N VAL A 31 14.45 9.79 -21.36
CA VAL A 31 13.19 10.42 -20.99
C VAL A 31 13.46 11.86 -20.52
N PRO A 32 12.63 12.85 -20.87
CA PRO A 32 12.76 14.20 -20.34
C PRO A 32 12.58 14.25 -18.81
N PRO A 33 13.24 15.19 -18.11
CA PRO A 33 13.00 15.40 -16.68
C PRO A 33 11.55 15.79 -16.40
N PRO A 34 10.94 15.33 -15.27
CA PRO A 34 9.54 15.53 -14.96
C PRO A 34 9.19 17.02 -14.74
N THR A 35 7.92 17.34 -14.97
CA THR A 35 7.34 18.66 -14.70
C THR A 35 6.46 18.69 -13.46
N PHE A 36 6.20 17.53 -12.86
CA PHE A 36 5.50 17.36 -11.57
C PHE A 36 6.49 17.06 -10.45
N CYS A 37 6.26 17.60 -9.26
CA CYS A 37 7.06 17.27 -8.09
C CYS A 37 6.85 15.81 -7.65
N PRO A 38 7.77 15.21 -6.87
CA PRO A 38 7.68 13.81 -6.46
C PRO A 38 6.35 13.43 -5.79
N GLU A 39 5.80 14.29 -4.92
CA GLU A 39 4.52 14.04 -4.23
C GLU A 39 3.34 13.99 -5.22
N CYS A 40 3.30 14.91 -6.19
CA CYS A 40 2.27 14.91 -7.24
C CYS A 40 2.39 13.69 -8.17
N ARG A 41 3.62 13.24 -8.48
CA ARG A 41 3.85 12.01 -9.26
C ARG A 41 3.35 10.78 -8.52
N ILE A 42 3.59 10.67 -7.21
CA ILE A 42 3.07 9.56 -6.38
C ILE A 42 1.54 9.53 -6.42
N VAL A 43 0.88 10.66 -6.15
CA VAL A 43 -0.59 10.73 -6.13
C VAL A 43 -1.16 10.40 -7.52
N ARG A 44 -0.56 10.91 -8.59
CA ARG A 44 -0.95 10.64 -9.98
C ARG A 44 -0.88 9.13 -10.33
N ARG A 45 0.10 8.41 -9.81
CA ARG A 45 0.16 6.94 -9.95
C ARG A 45 -0.89 6.24 -9.09
N PHE A 46 -1.07 6.65 -7.85
CA PHE A 46 -1.95 5.99 -6.90
C PHE A 46 -3.43 6.01 -7.28
N ILE A 47 -3.87 6.97 -8.08
CA ILE A 47 -5.25 6.98 -8.59
C ILE A 47 -5.53 5.88 -9.62
N TRP A 48 -4.54 5.12 -10.06
CA TRP A 48 -4.70 4.00 -10.98
C TRP A 48 -4.90 2.66 -10.27
N ARG A 49 -5.04 2.65 -8.94
CA ARG A 49 -5.21 1.42 -8.17
C ARG A 49 -6.35 1.49 -7.18
N ASN A 50 -7.41 0.75 -7.50
CA ASN A 50 -8.47 0.42 -6.58
C ASN A 50 -8.21 -0.97 -6.01
N GLU A 51 -7.90 -1.07 -4.72
CA GLU A 51 -7.73 -2.36 -4.05
C GLU A 51 -9.02 -2.85 -3.41
N ARG A 52 -9.75 -1.96 -2.75
CA ARG A 52 -10.74 -2.33 -1.73
C ARG A 52 -12.20 -2.09 -2.10
N THR A 53 -12.45 -1.20 -3.05
CA THR A 53 -13.82 -0.87 -3.47
C THR A 53 -14.26 -1.83 -4.56
N LEU A 54 -15.09 -2.80 -4.21
CA LEU A 54 -15.56 -3.85 -5.11
C LEU A 54 -17.02 -3.63 -5.51
N TYR A 55 -17.36 -4.01 -6.74
CA TYR A 55 -18.65 -3.84 -7.36
C TYR A 55 -19.21 -5.15 -7.91
N HIS A 56 -20.51 -5.30 -7.89
CA HIS A 56 -21.22 -6.32 -8.67
C HIS A 56 -21.44 -5.80 -10.08
N ASN A 57 -21.10 -6.60 -11.07
CA ASN A 57 -21.32 -6.32 -12.49
C ASN A 57 -21.57 -7.63 -13.24
N LYS A 58 -21.69 -7.56 -14.56
CA LYS A 58 -21.76 -8.72 -15.45
C LYS A 58 -20.53 -8.75 -16.35
N CYS A 59 -19.98 -9.94 -16.54
CA CYS A 59 -18.92 -10.17 -17.52
C CYS A 59 -19.44 -9.82 -18.93
N ALA A 60 -18.79 -8.90 -19.61
CA ALA A 60 -19.22 -8.44 -20.94
C ALA A 60 -19.13 -9.55 -22.01
N PHE A 61 -18.34 -10.62 -21.78
CA PHE A 61 -18.24 -11.76 -22.69
C PHE A 61 -19.31 -12.81 -22.43
N SER A 62 -19.50 -13.23 -21.16
CA SER A 62 -20.36 -14.38 -20.81
C SER A 62 -21.75 -13.98 -20.29
N GLY A 63 -21.97 -12.71 -19.92
CA GLY A 63 -23.19 -12.24 -19.26
C GLY A 63 -23.33 -12.70 -17.81
N LYS A 64 -22.42 -13.51 -17.27
CA LYS A 64 -22.48 -14.01 -15.88
C LYS A 64 -22.17 -12.90 -14.87
N PRO A 65 -22.80 -12.94 -13.67
CA PRO A 65 -22.42 -12.05 -12.57
C PRO A 65 -20.94 -12.20 -12.20
N ILE A 66 -20.27 -11.08 -11.95
CA ILE A 66 -18.88 -11.02 -11.50
C ILE A 66 -18.73 -9.97 -10.39
N ILE A 67 -17.70 -10.17 -9.55
CA ILE A 67 -17.16 -9.13 -8.69
C ILE A 67 -16.04 -8.42 -9.47
N THR A 68 -15.99 -7.09 -9.41
CA THR A 68 -14.99 -6.32 -10.16
C THR A 68 -14.52 -5.10 -9.39
N MET A 69 -13.29 -4.65 -9.66
CA MET A 69 -12.75 -3.40 -9.14
C MET A 69 -13.24 -2.17 -9.92
N PHE A 70 -13.92 -2.34 -11.05
CA PHE A 70 -14.40 -1.24 -11.89
C PHE A 70 -15.88 -0.93 -11.59
N ALA A 71 -16.17 0.33 -11.33
CA ALA A 71 -17.53 0.79 -11.12
C ALA A 71 -18.35 0.64 -12.40
N PRO A 72 -19.63 0.18 -12.33
CA PRO A 72 -20.47 -0.04 -13.53
C PRO A 72 -20.61 1.18 -14.43
N GLU A 73 -20.66 2.37 -13.83
CA GLU A 73 -20.80 3.65 -14.54
C GLU A 73 -19.58 4.07 -15.38
N THR A 74 -18.45 3.37 -15.25
CA THR A 74 -17.24 3.64 -16.06
C THR A 74 -17.42 3.23 -17.53
N ASN A 75 -18.40 2.39 -17.82
CA ASN A 75 -18.67 1.82 -19.16
C ASN A 75 -17.46 1.09 -19.78
N LEU A 76 -16.59 0.56 -18.95
CA LEU A 76 -15.45 -0.26 -19.39
C LEU A 76 -15.90 -1.67 -19.76
N VAL A 77 -15.24 -2.28 -20.73
CA VAL A 77 -15.46 -3.68 -21.10
C VAL A 77 -14.73 -4.55 -20.10
N VAL A 78 -15.45 -5.27 -19.25
CA VAL A 78 -14.84 -6.09 -18.19
C VAL A 78 -15.17 -7.56 -18.41
N TYR A 79 -14.14 -8.39 -18.46
CA TYR A 79 -14.25 -9.84 -18.56
C TYR A 79 -13.97 -10.49 -17.21
N ASP A 80 -14.63 -11.61 -16.95
CA ASP A 80 -14.22 -12.55 -15.93
C ASP A 80 -12.77 -12.94 -16.15
N ARG A 81 -11.99 -13.06 -15.09
CA ARG A 81 -10.56 -13.31 -15.12
C ARG A 81 -10.19 -14.58 -15.90
N ASP A 82 -10.94 -15.67 -15.72
CA ASP A 82 -10.63 -16.94 -16.38
C ASP A 82 -10.89 -16.86 -17.90
N ILE A 83 -11.88 -16.06 -18.30
CA ILE A 83 -12.11 -15.74 -19.72
C ILE A 83 -11.01 -14.81 -20.23
N TRP A 84 -10.62 -13.81 -19.44
CA TRP A 84 -9.60 -12.84 -19.83
C TRP A 84 -8.24 -13.50 -20.08
N TRP A 85 -7.85 -14.47 -19.24
CA TRP A 85 -6.63 -15.25 -19.44
C TRP A 85 -6.74 -16.36 -20.50
N GLY A 86 -7.95 -16.71 -20.90
CA GLY A 86 -8.18 -17.75 -21.90
C GLY A 86 -7.97 -17.28 -23.34
N ASP A 87 -8.08 -18.21 -24.28
CA ASP A 87 -7.82 -17.99 -25.72
C ASP A 87 -9.08 -17.57 -26.51
N LYS A 88 -10.17 -17.22 -25.81
CA LYS A 88 -11.46 -16.86 -26.47
C LYS A 88 -11.51 -15.44 -27.00
N TRP A 89 -10.48 -14.65 -26.78
CA TRP A 89 -10.36 -13.28 -27.25
C TRP A 89 -8.89 -12.94 -27.51
N ASP A 90 -8.65 -11.98 -28.39
CA ASP A 90 -7.30 -11.53 -28.76
C ASP A 90 -7.21 -10.01 -28.57
N PRO A 91 -6.30 -9.49 -27.73
CA PRO A 91 -6.11 -8.06 -27.57
C PRO A 91 -5.64 -7.35 -28.87
N LEU A 92 -5.01 -8.06 -29.80
CA LEU A 92 -4.61 -7.50 -31.09
C LEU A 92 -5.82 -7.18 -32.00
N ALA A 93 -6.97 -7.83 -31.81
CA ALA A 93 -8.21 -7.53 -32.54
C ALA A 93 -8.74 -6.11 -32.27
N TYR A 94 -8.30 -5.46 -31.20
CA TYR A 94 -8.65 -4.08 -30.84
C TYR A 94 -7.63 -3.05 -31.32
N GLY A 95 -6.57 -3.50 -32.00
CA GLY A 95 -5.48 -2.66 -32.48
C GLY A 95 -5.93 -1.58 -33.46
N GLN A 96 -5.27 -0.43 -33.40
CA GLN A 96 -5.53 0.70 -34.27
C GLN A 96 -4.23 1.30 -34.79
N ASP A 97 -4.32 1.95 -35.95
CA ASP A 97 -3.24 2.80 -36.46
C ASP A 97 -3.11 4.05 -35.59
N TYR A 98 -1.89 4.55 -35.49
CA TYR A 98 -1.66 5.82 -34.79
C TYR A 98 -2.22 6.98 -35.61
N ASP A 99 -3.08 7.76 -34.99
CA ASP A 99 -3.76 8.92 -35.63
C ASP A 99 -3.04 10.22 -35.26
N PHE A 100 -2.22 10.73 -36.17
CA PHE A 100 -1.45 11.98 -35.98
C PHE A 100 -2.29 13.27 -35.82
N PRO A 101 -3.53 13.41 -36.30
CA PRO A 101 -4.46 14.47 -35.89
C PRO A 101 -4.88 14.52 -34.42
N LYS A 102 -4.69 13.44 -33.63
CA LYS A 102 -5.14 13.35 -32.24
C LYS A 102 -3.98 13.21 -31.26
N PRO A 103 -4.01 13.86 -30.07
CA PRO A 103 -3.05 13.61 -29.01
C PRO A 103 -2.98 12.13 -28.61
N PHE A 104 -1.79 11.65 -28.21
CA PHE A 104 -1.58 10.25 -27.83
C PHE A 104 -2.51 9.77 -26.69
N PHE A 105 -2.66 10.55 -25.63
CA PHE A 105 -3.47 10.14 -24.47
C PHE A 105 -4.98 10.12 -24.77
N GLU A 106 -5.45 10.85 -25.75
CA GLU A 106 -6.84 10.70 -26.24
C GLU A 106 -7.01 9.33 -26.90
N GLN A 107 -6.10 8.94 -27.81
CA GLN A 107 -6.12 7.63 -28.46
C GLN A 107 -5.98 6.48 -27.47
N PHE A 108 -5.13 6.63 -26.45
CA PHE A 108 -4.99 5.65 -25.38
C PHE A 108 -6.29 5.52 -24.55
N SER A 109 -6.94 6.63 -24.24
CA SER A 109 -8.22 6.63 -23.53
C SER A 109 -9.34 5.95 -24.34
N GLU A 110 -9.41 6.21 -25.65
CA GLU A 110 -10.36 5.52 -26.55
C GLU A 110 -10.10 4.00 -26.57
N LEU A 111 -8.82 3.59 -26.60
CA LEU A 111 -8.43 2.18 -26.57
C LEU A 111 -8.81 1.53 -25.23
N LEU A 112 -8.62 2.22 -24.10
CA LEU A 112 -8.95 1.76 -22.77
C LEU A 112 -10.44 1.39 -22.60
N HIS A 113 -11.33 2.12 -23.29
CA HIS A 113 -12.77 1.84 -23.25
C HIS A 113 -13.22 0.72 -24.19
N ARG A 114 -12.34 0.26 -25.09
CA ARG A 114 -12.67 -0.80 -26.06
C ARG A 114 -12.07 -2.15 -25.70
N VAL A 115 -10.84 -2.15 -25.16
CA VAL A 115 -10.13 -3.40 -24.82
C VAL A 115 -10.71 -4.00 -23.55
N PRO A 116 -11.04 -5.29 -23.54
CA PRO A 116 -11.49 -5.96 -22.31
C PRO A 116 -10.45 -5.91 -21.20
N LEU A 117 -10.88 -5.50 -20.01
CA LEU A 117 -10.08 -5.48 -18.79
C LEU A 117 -10.45 -6.66 -17.89
N MET A 118 -9.48 -7.14 -17.13
CA MET A 118 -9.66 -8.19 -16.14
C MET A 118 -10.45 -7.66 -14.94
N ASN A 119 -11.48 -8.39 -14.50
CA ASN A 119 -12.36 -7.94 -13.40
C ASN A 119 -11.62 -7.70 -12.07
N LEU A 120 -10.70 -8.58 -11.70
CA LEU A 120 -9.88 -8.53 -10.48
C LEU A 120 -8.45 -8.99 -10.78
N GLY A 121 -7.48 -8.38 -10.11
CA GLY A 121 -6.05 -8.73 -10.21
C GLY A 121 -5.66 -9.97 -9.40
N ASN A 122 -6.50 -11.01 -9.37
CA ASN A 122 -6.22 -12.22 -8.60
C ASN A 122 -5.56 -13.30 -9.47
N SER A 123 -4.70 -14.16 -8.89
CA SER A 123 -4.14 -15.34 -9.54
C SER A 123 -4.02 -16.54 -8.60
N ASN A 124 -4.34 -17.74 -9.09
CA ASN A 124 -4.22 -19.00 -8.33
C ASN A 124 -4.93 -18.99 -6.96
N CYS A 125 -6.05 -18.28 -6.84
CA CYS A 125 -6.82 -18.18 -5.60
C CYS A 125 -7.98 -19.19 -5.58
N VAL A 126 -8.24 -19.75 -4.38
CA VAL A 126 -9.33 -20.72 -4.14
C VAL A 126 -10.22 -20.20 -3.00
N ASN A 127 -11.54 -20.16 -3.20
CA ASN A 127 -12.52 -19.66 -2.22
C ASN A 127 -12.15 -18.26 -1.69
N SER A 128 -11.73 -17.33 -2.57
CA SER A 128 -11.23 -16.00 -2.18
C SER A 128 -11.78 -14.90 -3.11
N ASP A 129 -13.06 -15.00 -3.43
CA ASP A 129 -13.72 -14.20 -4.50
C ASP A 129 -13.85 -12.70 -4.17
N TYR A 130 -13.84 -12.33 -2.88
CA TYR A 130 -13.96 -10.94 -2.41
C TYR A 130 -12.59 -10.30 -2.12
N GLY A 131 -11.56 -10.70 -2.82
CA GLY A 131 -10.22 -10.13 -2.73
C GLY A 131 -9.78 -9.50 -4.04
N ASN A 132 -8.75 -8.67 -4.01
CA ASN A 132 -8.17 -8.07 -5.20
C ASN A 132 -6.64 -7.94 -5.08
N HIS A 133 -5.92 -8.09 -6.21
CA HIS A 133 -4.46 -8.15 -6.26
C HIS A 133 -3.87 -9.24 -5.37
N ASN A 134 -4.49 -10.41 -5.39
CA ASN A 134 -4.06 -11.57 -4.59
C ASN A 134 -3.45 -12.65 -5.47
N GLU A 135 -2.48 -13.38 -4.92
CA GLU A 135 -1.90 -14.56 -5.55
C GLU A 135 -1.77 -15.72 -4.56
N GLY A 136 -2.17 -16.95 -4.99
CA GLY A 136 -2.01 -18.16 -4.21
C GLY A 136 -2.78 -18.19 -2.89
N CYS A 137 -3.83 -17.41 -2.73
CA CYS A 137 -4.63 -17.33 -1.50
C CYS A 137 -5.72 -18.41 -1.46
N ARG A 138 -5.96 -19.00 -0.28
CA ARG A 138 -6.99 -20.00 -0.04
C ARG A 138 -7.89 -19.59 1.13
N ASN A 139 -9.21 -19.67 0.95
CA ASN A 139 -10.22 -19.33 1.94
C ASN A 139 -10.01 -17.91 2.54
N CYS A 140 -9.63 -16.95 1.72
CA CYS A 140 -9.40 -15.57 2.15
C CYS A 140 -10.61 -14.70 1.84
N TYR A 141 -10.94 -13.79 2.76
CA TYR A 141 -12.12 -12.94 2.63
C TYR A 141 -11.77 -11.47 2.86
N LEU A 142 -12.09 -10.60 1.90
CA LEU A 142 -11.74 -9.18 1.92
C LEU A 142 -10.22 -8.97 2.19
N THR A 143 -9.39 -9.71 1.43
CA THR A 143 -7.94 -9.55 1.42
C THR A 143 -7.48 -8.83 0.17
N PHE A 144 -6.47 -7.98 0.30
CA PHE A 144 -6.02 -7.10 -0.76
C PHE A 144 -4.49 -7.04 -0.81
N ALA A 145 -3.91 -7.09 -2.02
CA ALA A 145 -2.46 -7.13 -2.22
C ALA A 145 -1.80 -8.25 -1.38
N ALA A 146 -2.35 -9.45 -1.45
CA ALA A 146 -2.01 -10.57 -0.57
C ALA A 146 -1.39 -11.74 -1.34
N TYR A 147 -0.40 -12.42 -0.75
CA TYR A 147 0.35 -13.49 -1.39
C TYR A 147 0.46 -14.73 -0.51
N SER A 148 0.09 -15.92 -1.05
CA SER A 148 0.24 -17.24 -0.39
C SER A 148 -0.34 -17.32 1.03
N ASN A 149 -1.57 -16.83 1.23
CA ASN A 149 -2.24 -16.85 2.53
C ASN A 149 -3.32 -17.94 2.61
N GLU A 150 -3.59 -18.42 3.82
CA GLU A 150 -4.66 -19.39 4.09
C GLU A 150 -5.52 -18.92 5.28
N ASN A 151 -6.87 -18.93 5.13
CA ASN A 151 -7.82 -18.53 6.17
C ASN A 151 -7.55 -17.11 6.73
N VAL A 152 -7.23 -16.15 5.88
CA VAL A 152 -6.97 -14.76 6.28
C VAL A 152 -8.14 -13.87 5.86
N SER A 153 -8.57 -12.95 6.74
CA SER A 153 -9.68 -12.04 6.45
C SER A 153 -9.36 -10.58 6.78
N TYR A 154 -10.02 -9.65 6.07
CA TYR A 154 -9.98 -8.19 6.31
C TYR A 154 -8.57 -7.59 6.35
N SER A 155 -7.65 -8.12 5.53
CA SER A 155 -6.23 -7.83 5.59
C SER A 155 -5.70 -7.25 4.30
N THR A 156 -4.62 -6.47 4.39
CA THR A 156 -3.98 -5.82 3.23
C THR A 156 -2.46 -5.95 3.29
N GLY A 157 -1.82 -6.30 2.17
CA GLY A 157 -0.36 -6.43 2.07
C GLY A 157 0.20 -7.62 2.87
N VAL A 158 -0.55 -8.72 2.97
CA VAL A 158 -0.21 -9.88 3.81
C VAL A 158 0.38 -11.00 2.96
N PHE A 159 1.44 -11.64 3.44
CA PHE A 159 2.09 -12.73 2.73
C PHE A 159 2.45 -13.92 3.64
N GLU A 160 2.32 -15.13 3.10
CA GLU A 160 2.66 -16.38 3.78
C GLU A 160 2.09 -16.48 5.21
N SER A 161 0.86 -15.99 5.41
CA SER A 161 0.22 -15.95 6.73
C SER A 161 -1.03 -16.82 6.77
N LYS A 162 -1.37 -17.27 7.99
CA LYS A 162 -2.43 -18.26 8.19
C LYS A 162 -3.31 -17.94 9.40
N ASP A 163 -4.58 -18.36 9.30
CA ASP A 163 -5.55 -18.31 10.43
C ASP A 163 -5.55 -16.94 11.15
N SER A 164 -5.62 -15.84 10.41
CA SER A 164 -5.40 -14.49 10.93
C SER A 164 -6.42 -13.48 10.40
N ILE A 165 -6.70 -12.46 11.18
CA ILE A 165 -7.72 -11.44 10.86
C ILE A 165 -7.17 -10.03 11.12
N ASP A 166 -7.57 -9.04 10.27
CA ASP A 166 -7.29 -7.62 10.46
C ASP A 166 -5.79 -7.27 10.47
N LEU A 167 -5.04 -7.79 9.51
CA LEU A 167 -3.62 -7.52 9.36
C LEU A 167 -3.34 -6.42 8.32
N TYR A 168 -2.26 -5.66 8.54
CA TYR A 168 -1.77 -4.69 7.56
C TYR A 168 -0.24 -4.80 7.42
N LYS A 169 0.23 -5.22 6.21
CA LYS A 169 1.65 -5.46 5.90
C LYS A 169 2.33 -6.40 6.91
N VAL A 170 1.77 -7.58 7.04
CA VAL A 170 2.25 -8.63 7.95
C VAL A 170 2.64 -9.87 7.14
N GLY A 171 3.79 -10.45 7.47
CA GLY A 171 4.28 -11.65 6.79
C GLY A 171 4.56 -12.82 7.71
N LYS A 172 4.50 -14.06 7.17
CA LYS A 172 4.91 -15.30 7.82
C LYS A 172 4.34 -15.48 9.23
N SER A 173 3.07 -15.13 9.41
CA SER A 173 2.45 -15.05 10.72
C SER A 173 1.22 -15.94 10.82
N GLU A 174 0.96 -16.49 12.01
CA GLU A 174 -0.15 -17.39 12.25
C GLU A 174 -0.90 -17.03 13.55
N GLN A 175 -2.24 -17.17 13.52
CA GLN A 175 -3.14 -16.85 14.63
C GLN A 175 -2.97 -15.42 15.14
N CYS A 176 -2.90 -14.44 14.25
CA CYS A 176 -2.63 -13.04 14.54
C CYS A 176 -3.87 -12.15 14.33
N TYR A 177 -3.98 -11.09 15.14
CA TYR A 177 -5.12 -10.17 15.09
C TYR A 177 -4.70 -8.71 15.29
N GLU A 178 -5.15 -7.81 14.42
CA GLU A 178 -4.87 -6.36 14.45
C GLU A 178 -3.37 -5.98 14.48
N ASP A 179 -2.52 -6.75 13.80
CA ASP A 179 -1.10 -6.45 13.70
C ASP A 179 -0.76 -5.62 12.46
N VAL A 180 0.25 -4.78 12.60
CA VAL A 180 0.65 -3.79 11.58
C VAL A 180 2.17 -3.76 11.45
N LEU A 181 2.69 -3.91 10.21
CA LEU A 181 4.13 -3.88 9.89
C LEU A 181 4.94 -4.90 10.71
N CYS A 182 4.46 -6.13 10.79
CA CYS A 182 5.06 -7.20 11.59
C CYS A 182 5.48 -8.40 10.72
N ASN A 183 6.39 -9.22 11.22
CA ASN A 183 6.79 -10.43 10.52
C ASN A 183 7.10 -11.57 11.48
N ALA A 184 6.83 -12.82 11.04
CA ALA A 184 7.11 -14.04 11.81
C ALA A 184 6.49 -14.06 13.22
N LEU A 185 5.22 -13.69 13.31
CA LEU A 185 4.46 -13.72 14.57
C LEU A 185 3.68 -15.03 14.71
N PHE A 186 3.55 -15.52 15.95
CA PHE A 186 2.65 -16.61 16.29
C PHE A 186 1.81 -16.24 17.53
N ASN A 187 0.48 -16.39 17.43
CA ASN A 187 -0.46 -16.06 18.50
C ASN A 187 -0.16 -14.70 19.16
N THR A 188 0.08 -13.70 18.32
CA THR A 188 0.44 -12.34 18.75
C THR A 188 -0.57 -11.36 18.20
N HIS A 189 -0.97 -10.37 19.03
CA HIS A 189 -2.13 -9.53 18.73
C HIS A 189 -1.90 -8.06 19.07
N PHE A 190 -2.52 -7.16 18.30
CA PHE A 190 -2.49 -5.70 18.48
C PHE A 190 -1.09 -5.09 18.41
N SER A 191 -0.18 -5.70 17.66
CA SER A 191 1.23 -5.32 17.62
C SER A 191 1.55 -4.41 16.43
N TYR A 192 2.62 -3.65 16.57
CA TYR A 192 3.12 -2.72 15.56
C TYR A 192 4.65 -2.82 15.47
N ASP A 193 5.20 -2.91 14.24
CA ASP A 193 6.64 -2.90 13.99
C ASP A 193 7.39 -3.92 14.89
N SER A 194 6.89 -5.16 14.91
CA SER A 194 7.43 -6.20 15.81
C SER A 194 7.60 -7.52 15.08
N ASP A 195 8.74 -8.19 15.31
CA ASP A 195 9.11 -9.39 14.60
C ASP A 195 9.45 -10.56 15.55
N GLU A 196 9.25 -11.79 15.06
CA GLU A 196 9.62 -13.04 15.75
C GLU A 196 9.01 -13.17 17.15
N CYS A 197 7.81 -12.65 17.38
CA CYS A 197 7.16 -12.66 18.71
C CYS A 197 6.12 -13.76 18.80
N ILE A 198 5.98 -14.35 20.00
CA ILE A 198 5.12 -15.50 20.30
C ILE A 198 4.27 -15.21 21.55
N ASP A 199 2.99 -15.63 21.52
CA ASP A 199 2.07 -15.59 22.69
C ASP A 199 2.04 -14.21 23.37
N SER A 200 1.96 -13.14 22.60
CA SER A 200 2.16 -11.78 23.11
C SER A 200 1.05 -10.82 22.64
N TYR A 201 0.87 -9.74 23.38
CA TYR A 201 -0.17 -8.75 23.11
C TYR A 201 0.37 -7.33 23.22
N PHE A 202 -0.05 -6.43 22.32
CA PHE A 202 0.28 -5.00 22.37
C PHE A 202 1.79 -4.74 22.40
N LEU A 203 2.47 -5.13 21.35
CA LEU A 203 3.90 -4.87 21.19
C LEU A 203 4.14 -3.70 20.24
N THR A 204 5.19 -2.93 20.48
CA THR A 204 5.66 -1.90 19.54
C THR A 204 7.19 -1.94 19.45
N SER A 205 7.72 -2.03 18.21
CA SER A 205 9.16 -2.08 17.92
C SER A 205 9.89 -3.13 18.76
N CYS A 206 9.34 -4.33 18.84
CA CYS A 206 9.87 -5.45 19.62
C CYS A 206 10.45 -6.55 18.72
N LEU A 207 11.43 -7.29 19.23
CA LEU A 207 12.03 -8.41 18.50
C LEU A 207 12.21 -9.62 19.41
N ASN A 208 11.75 -10.79 18.94
CA ASN A 208 11.92 -12.08 19.60
C ASN A 208 11.46 -12.07 21.08
N LEU A 209 10.21 -11.68 21.28
CA LEU A 209 9.56 -11.72 22.61
C LEU A 209 8.67 -12.96 22.74
N GLN A 210 8.54 -13.45 23.95
CA GLN A 210 7.63 -14.55 24.28
C GLN A 210 6.85 -14.27 25.58
N ASN A 211 5.52 -14.48 25.56
CA ASN A 211 4.67 -14.21 26.72
C ASN A 211 4.87 -12.79 27.25
N CYS A 212 4.63 -11.78 26.42
CA CYS A 212 4.79 -10.38 26.78
C CYS A 212 3.49 -9.60 26.55
N LEU A 213 3.24 -8.59 27.38
CA LEU A 213 2.04 -7.76 27.35
C LEU A 213 2.39 -6.27 27.46
N GLY A 214 1.95 -5.47 26.49
CA GLY A 214 2.08 -4.01 26.55
C GLY A 214 3.53 -3.51 26.49
N CYS A 215 4.41 -4.18 25.74
CA CYS A 215 5.83 -3.86 25.72
C CYS A 215 6.26 -3.04 24.49
N MET A 216 7.34 -2.29 24.66
CA MET A 216 7.92 -1.49 23.61
C MET A 216 9.45 -1.48 23.65
N ASN A 217 10.10 -1.49 22.47
CA ASN A 217 11.57 -1.43 22.33
C ASN A 217 12.35 -2.57 23.02
N LEU A 218 11.71 -3.71 23.30
CA LEU A 218 12.37 -4.85 23.93
C LEU A 218 12.92 -5.84 22.89
N ARG A 219 14.03 -6.51 23.28
CA ARG A 219 14.69 -7.55 22.47
C ARG A 219 14.94 -8.79 23.33
N HIS A 220 14.61 -9.97 22.78
CA HIS A 220 14.96 -11.27 23.38
C HIS A 220 14.53 -11.42 24.86
N LYS A 221 13.29 -11.00 25.17
CA LYS A 221 12.73 -11.06 26.54
C LYS A 221 11.51 -11.98 26.60
N LYS A 222 11.26 -12.46 27.82
CA LYS A 222 10.07 -13.28 28.15
C LYS A 222 9.41 -12.74 29.40
N HIS A 223 8.08 -12.97 29.52
CA HIS A 223 7.32 -12.64 30.72
C HIS A 223 7.46 -11.17 31.15
N CYS A 224 7.31 -10.24 30.21
CA CYS A 224 7.33 -8.81 30.50
C CYS A 224 5.93 -8.20 30.41
N ILE A 225 5.60 -7.30 31.31
CA ILE A 225 4.40 -6.45 31.26
C ILE A 225 4.83 -4.99 31.41
N PHE A 226 4.46 -4.12 30.45
CA PHE A 226 4.88 -2.71 30.38
C PHE A 226 6.40 -2.55 30.61
N ASN A 227 7.19 -3.35 29.89
CA ASN A 227 8.66 -3.43 29.97
C ASN A 227 9.23 -3.93 31.30
N LYS A 228 8.40 -4.28 32.29
CA LYS A 228 8.85 -4.84 33.55
C LYS A 228 8.95 -6.36 33.46
N GLN A 229 10.09 -6.92 33.82
CA GLN A 229 10.37 -8.36 33.87
C GLN A 229 9.71 -9.01 35.10
N TYR A 230 9.08 -10.16 34.88
CA TYR A 230 8.47 -11.00 35.93
C TYR A 230 9.00 -12.43 35.87
N THR A 231 8.84 -13.21 36.97
CA THR A 231 8.91 -14.67 36.86
C THR A 231 7.69 -15.18 36.07
N LYS A 232 7.72 -16.44 35.65
CA LYS A 232 6.60 -17.02 34.92
C LYS A 232 5.30 -16.98 35.73
N GLU A 233 5.39 -17.39 37.00
CA GLU A 233 4.25 -17.46 37.91
C GLU A 233 3.65 -16.07 38.20
N GLU A 234 4.50 -15.08 38.41
CA GLU A 234 4.07 -13.69 38.58
C GLU A 234 3.43 -13.15 37.30
N TYR A 235 4.04 -13.43 36.14
CA TYR A 235 3.49 -13.04 34.85
C TYR A 235 2.10 -13.62 34.61
N ASP A 236 1.93 -14.92 34.85
CA ASP A 236 0.64 -15.59 34.66
C ASP A 236 -0.44 -14.97 35.54
N LYS A 237 -0.10 -14.66 36.80
CA LYS A 237 -0.99 -13.98 37.75
C LYS A 237 -1.36 -12.55 37.33
N GLU A 238 -0.38 -11.78 36.90
CA GLU A 238 -0.61 -10.40 36.45
C GLU A 238 -1.36 -10.36 35.09
N ARG A 239 -1.01 -11.24 34.15
CA ARG A 239 -1.66 -11.36 32.85
C ARG A 239 -3.15 -11.74 32.97
N ALA A 240 -3.48 -12.59 33.93
CA ALA A 240 -4.86 -13.03 34.20
C ALA A 240 -5.82 -11.87 34.55
N LYS A 241 -5.32 -10.73 34.99
CA LYS A 241 -6.13 -9.53 35.26
C LYS A 241 -6.71 -8.87 34.00
N TYR A 242 -6.20 -9.23 32.81
CA TYR A 242 -6.57 -8.65 31.51
C TYR A 242 -7.26 -9.71 30.66
N ASP A 243 -8.55 -9.91 30.86
CA ASP A 243 -9.38 -10.80 30.05
C ASP A 243 -9.86 -10.06 28.78
N PHE A 244 -9.14 -10.19 27.68
CA PHE A 244 -9.47 -9.52 26.40
C PHE A 244 -10.70 -10.12 25.70
N GLY A 245 -11.30 -11.15 26.23
CA GLY A 245 -12.63 -11.60 25.85
C GLY A 245 -13.72 -10.57 26.16
N SER A 246 -13.49 -9.67 27.13
CA SER A 246 -14.34 -8.53 27.44
C SER A 246 -13.93 -7.31 26.60
N TYR A 247 -14.88 -6.70 25.90
CA TYR A 247 -14.67 -5.48 25.13
C TYR A 247 -14.26 -4.28 26.01
N GLU A 248 -14.89 -4.15 27.19
CA GLU A 248 -14.56 -3.08 28.13
C GLU A 248 -13.12 -3.19 28.63
N VAL A 249 -12.67 -4.40 29.01
CA VAL A 249 -11.29 -4.65 29.46
C VAL A 249 -10.31 -4.36 28.32
N LEU A 250 -10.61 -4.81 27.09
CA LEU A 250 -9.77 -4.58 25.93
C LEU A 250 -9.62 -3.08 25.64
N GLU A 251 -10.72 -2.31 25.61
CA GLU A 251 -10.68 -0.87 25.34
C GLU A 251 -9.99 -0.07 26.46
N ARG A 252 -10.14 -0.50 27.72
CA ARG A 252 -9.38 0.05 28.85
C ARG A 252 -7.89 -0.17 28.67
N PHE A 253 -7.47 -1.40 28.34
CA PHE A 253 -6.07 -1.73 28.11
C PHE A 253 -5.49 -0.96 26.92
N LYS A 254 -6.22 -0.82 25.83
CA LYS A 254 -5.80 0.02 24.67
C LYS A 254 -5.47 1.45 25.09
N LYS A 255 -6.27 2.05 25.99
CA LYS A 255 -6.01 3.40 26.52
C LYS A 255 -4.76 3.44 27.41
N GLU A 256 -4.62 2.46 28.31
CA GLU A 256 -3.46 2.33 29.20
C GLU A 256 -2.17 2.16 28.38
N TYR A 257 -2.18 1.25 27.40
CA TYR A 257 -1.05 1.03 26.51
C TYR A 257 -0.68 2.27 25.68
N LYS A 258 -1.68 2.97 25.13
CA LYS A 258 -1.45 4.22 24.40
C LYS A 258 -0.77 5.28 25.27
N ASN A 259 -1.14 5.39 26.54
CA ASN A 259 -0.49 6.29 27.48
C ASN A 259 0.96 5.86 27.78
N PHE A 260 1.19 4.56 27.96
CA PHE A 260 2.54 4.02 28.18
C PHE A 260 3.47 4.33 27.01
N ILE A 261 3.08 3.99 25.77
CA ILE A 261 3.93 4.18 24.60
C ILE A 261 4.16 5.67 24.24
N LYS A 262 3.27 6.58 24.66
CA LYS A 262 3.43 8.03 24.42
C LYS A 262 4.71 8.58 25.05
N ASN A 263 5.12 8.03 26.18
CA ASN A 263 6.29 8.46 26.95
C ASN A 263 7.57 7.67 26.59
N GLN A 264 7.51 6.81 25.57
CA GLN A 264 8.65 6.03 25.11
C GLN A 264 9.29 6.69 23.89
N PHE A 265 10.60 6.48 23.72
CA PHE A 265 11.31 6.97 22.53
C PHE A 265 11.07 6.07 21.31
N ARG A 266 11.27 6.63 20.12
CA ARG A 266 11.18 5.99 18.82
C ARG A 266 12.52 6.02 18.11
N ARG A 267 12.80 5.02 17.31
CA ARG A 267 13.89 5.06 16.34
C ARG A 267 13.55 6.06 15.23
N PHE A 268 14.52 6.81 14.74
CA PHE A 268 14.30 7.83 13.69
C PHE A 268 13.75 7.25 12.38
N ALA A 269 14.18 6.05 11.99
CA ALA A 269 13.73 5.26 10.86
C ALA A 269 14.18 3.80 11.02
N PHE A 270 13.44 2.86 10.45
CA PHE A 270 13.89 1.48 10.36
C PHE A 270 14.71 1.29 9.07
N ILE A 271 16.03 1.35 9.20
CA ILE A 271 16.98 1.09 8.10
C ILE A 271 17.92 -0.04 8.55
N TYR A 272 17.83 -1.19 7.88
CA TYR A 272 18.55 -2.40 8.29
C TYR A 272 19.51 -2.86 7.20
N LYS A 273 20.79 -3.10 7.56
CA LYS A 273 21.86 -3.58 6.64
C LYS A 273 21.89 -2.83 5.31
N SER A 274 21.72 -1.50 5.35
CA SER A 274 21.67 -0.64 4.17
C SER A 274 22.75 0.44 4.25
N LYS A 275 23.18 0.94 3.08
CA LYS A 275 24.22 1.96 2.97
C LYS A 275 23.79 3.09 2.03
N ASP A 276 24.01 4.35 2.45
CA ASP A 276 23.67 5.56 1.68
C ASP A 276 22.17 5.58 1.27
N VAL A 277 21.28 5.36 2.27
CA VAL A 277 19.84 5.25 2.07
C VAL A 277 19.10 6.28 2.91
N THR A 278 18.06 6.91 2.33
CA THR A 278 17.06 7.69 3.05
C THR A 278 15.67 7.12 2.82
N GLY A 279 14.86 7.07 3.88
CA GLY A 279 13.53 6.45 3.84
C GLY A 279 13.10 5.92 5.19
N ASP A 280 12.13 5.04 5.19
CA ASP A 280 11.68 4.33 6.38
C ASP A 280 11.23 2.90 6.01
N ASN A 281 11.46 1.95 6.91
CA ASN A 281 11.17 0.53 6.70
C ASN A 281 11.92 -0.03 5.47
N VAL A 282 13.27 0.08 5.50
CA VAL A 282 14.15 -0.27 4.37
C VAL A 282 15.19 -1.29 4.81
N MET A 283 15.33 -2.36 4.04
CA MET A 283 16.29 -3.44 4.30
C MET A 283 17.21 -3.69 3.10
N PHE A 284 18.46 -4.07 3.36
CA PHE A 284 19.45 -4.56 2.40
C PHE A 284 19.68 -3.66 1.17
N SER A 285 19.44 -2.36 1.29
CA SER A 285 19.44 -1.42 0.16
C SER A 285 20.71 -0.57 0.12
N LYS A 286 21.02 -0.02 -1.07
CA LYS A 286 22.23 0.77 -1.30
C LYS A 286 21.97 1.93 -2.26
N ASN A 287 22.59 3.10 -2.01
CA ASN A 287 22.49 4.31 -2.84
C ASN A 287 21.03 4.64 -3.24
N SER A 288 20.10 4.56 -2.31
CA SER A 288 18.68 4.75 -2.61
C SER A 288 18.08 5.84 -1.74
N LYS A 289 17.34 6.78 -2.33
CA LYS A 289 16.80 7.95 -1.64
C LYS A 289 15.29 8.02 -1.70
N MET A 290 14.66 8.46 -0.61
CA MET A 290 13.21 8.58 -0.50
C MET A 290 12.50 7.25 -0.81
N VAL A 291 12.99 6.17 -0.19
CA VAL A 291 12.46 4.81 -0.40
C VAL A 291 11.75 4.31 0.87
N PHE A 292 10.58 3.71 0.70
CA PHE A 292 9.71 3.31 1.81
C PHE A 292 9.18 1.89 1.62
N ASP A 293 9.10 1.13 2.72
CA ASP A 293 8.59 -0.24 2.71
C ASP A 293 9.34 -1.17 1.72
N ILE A 294 10.67 -1.15 1.77
CA ILE A 294 11.53 -2.02 0.97
C ILE A 294 11.96 -3.21 1.81
N PHE A 295 11.31 -4.32 1.61
CA PHE A 295 11.49 -5.54 2.43
C PHE A 295 12.67 -6.43 2.00
N SER A 296 13.38 -6.06 0.92
CA SER A 296 14.55 -6.78 0.45
C SER A 296 15.58 -5.79 -0.12
N GLU A 297 15.89 -5.80 -1.40
CA GLU A 297 17.02 -5.08 -1.97
C GLU A 297 16.56 -4.01 -2.97
N ALA A 298 16.99 -2.75 -2.74
CA ALA A 298 16.92 -1.68 -3.73
C ALA A 298 18.30 -1.04 -3.92
N GLU A 299 18.75 -0.91 -5.15
CA GLU A 299 20.04 -0.32 -5.51
C GLU A 299 19.85 0.85 -6.49
N ASN A 300 20.53 1.98 -6.26
CA ASN A 300 20.52 3.16 -7.13
C ASN A 300 19.11 3.64 -7.51
N SER A 301 18.18 3.58 -6.54
CA SER A 301 16.76 3.81 -6.78
C SER A 301 16.24 5.02 -5.98
N LYS A 302 15.20 5.71 -6.49
CA LYS A 302 14.69 6.93 -5.86
C LYS A 302 13.16 7.01 -5.95
N TYR A 303 12.50 7.47 -4.89
CA TYR A 303 11.04 7.62 -4.81
C TYR A 303 10.29 6.29 -5.02
N ILE A 304 10.77 5.22 -4.38
CA ILE A 304 10.13 3.91 -4.44
C ILE A 304 9.30 3.68 -3.17
N ILE A 305 8.07 3.26 -3.35
CA ILE A 305 7.18 2.87 -2.27
C ILE A 305 6.74 1.43 -2.49
N HIS A 306 6.95 0.59 -1.49
CA HIS A 306 6.60 -0.82 -1.51
C HIS A 306 7.34 -1.59 -2.62
N GLY A 307 8.48 -2.13 -2.28
CA GLY A 307 9.32 -2.89 -3.20
C GLY A 307 9.71 -4.26 -2.69
N ALA A 308 9.71 -5.24 -3.60
CA ALA A 308 10.21 -6.60 -3.36
C ALA A 308 11.71 -6.72 -3.71
N ALA A 309 12.21 -7.95 -3.82
CA ALA A 309 13.63 -8.24 -3.97
C ALA A 309 14.27 -7.79 -5.30
N GLY A 310 15.44 -7.16 -5.23
CA GLY A 310 16.31 -6.91 -6.39
C GLY A 310 15.83 -5.81 -7.32
N ILE A 311 15.40 -4.68 -6.78
CA ILE A 311 15.07 -3.46 -7.53
C ILE A 311 16.37 -2.72 -7.84
N LYS A 312 16.60 -2.38 -9.09
CA LYS A 312 17.81 -1.69 -9.50
C LYS A 312 17.52 -0.57 -10.49
N GLU A 313 18.10 0.61 -10.22
CA GLU A 313 17.97 1.77 -11.10
C GLU A 313 16.51 2.07 -11.48
N CYS A 314 15.65 2.11 -10.45
CA CYS A 314 14.22 2.43 -10.62
C CYS A 314 13.89 3.75 -9.93
N TYR A 315 13.18 4.62 -10.64
CA TYR A 315 12.70 5.89 -10.10
C TYR A 315 11.18 5.95 -10.17
N ASP A 316 10.57 6.54 -9.13
CA ASP A 316 9.13 6.78 -9.10
C ASP A 316 8.28 5.50 -9.25
N GLY A 317 8.40 4.57 -8.31
CA GLY A 317 7.70 3.28 -8.38
C GLY A 317 6.85 2.95 -7.16
N TYR A 318 5.82 2.14 -7.37
CA TYR A 318 5.00 1.54 -6.30
C TYR A 318 4.71 0.07 -6.62
N GLY A 319 4.80 -0.80 -5.59
CA GLY A 319 4.50 -2.21 -5.78
C GLY A 319 5.46 -2.90 -6.75
N ILE A 320 6.75 -2.53 -6.71
CA ILE A 320 7.72 -3.08 -7.65
C ILE A 320 8.06 -4.50 -7.24
N GLY A 321 7.83 -5.44 -8.15
CA GLY A 321 8.12 -6.86 -7.98
C GLY A 321 9.60 -7.21 -8.08
N ALA A 322 9.91 -8.50 -7.94
CA ALA A 322 11.27 -8.99 -7.90
C ALA A 322 12.03 -8.79 -9.23
N LYS A 323 13.28 -8.31 -9.15
CA LYS A 323 14.21 -8.13 -10.27
C LYS A 323 13.72 -7.15 -11.34
N ALA A 324 13.26 -5.98 -10.93
CA ALA A 324 12.96 -4.87 -11.84
C ALA A 324 14.23 -4.01 -12.03
N GLU A 325 14.58 -3.72 -13.29
CA GLU A 325 15.74 -2.92 -13.64
C GLU A 325 15.38 -1.81 -14.66
N GLU A 326 15.94 -0.61 -14.48
CA GLU A 326 15.73 0.58 -15.32
C GLU A 326 14.24 0.97 -15.45
N GLY A 327 13.51 1.03 -14.32
CA GLY A 327 12.10 1.42 -14.30
C GLY A 327 11.88 2.90 -14.01
N TYR A 328 10.89 3.52 -14.67
CA TYR A 328 10.51 4.89 -14.40
C TYR A 328 8.99 5.10 -14.43
N GLU A 329 8.46 5.74 -13.38
CA GLU A 329 7.01 5.89 -13.18
C GLU A 329 6.26 4.57 -13.42
N ILE A 330 6.66 3.52 -12.70
CA ILE A 330 6.10 2.17 -12.80
C ILE A 330 5.21 1.86 -11.60
N PHE A 331 4.15 1.13 -11.88
CA PHE A 331 3.12 0.88 -10.89
C PHE A 331 2.64 -0.57 -10.95
N ASP A 332 2.77 -1.29 -9.81
CA ASP A 332 2.43 -2.72 -9.71
C ASP A 332 3.11 -3.55 -10.81
N THR A 333 4.41 -3.37 -10.95
CA THR A 333 5.20 -3.98 -11.99
C THR A 333 5.87 -5.23 -11.47
N GLY A 334 5.65 -6.34 -12.16
CA GLY A 334 6.02 -7.66 -11.63
C GLY A 334 7.41 -8.14 -11.96
N ILE A 335 7.56 -9.43 -11.84
CA ILE A 335 8.79 -10.22 -11.82
C ILE A 335 9.59 -10.06 -13.13
N GLN A 336 10.92 -9.87 -13.04
CA GLN A 336 11.87 -9.86 -14.17
C GLN A 336 11.55 -8.81 -15.25
N SER A 337 11.36 -7.58 -14.85
CA SER A 337 11.06 -6.45 -15.73
C SER A 337 12.32 -5.67 -16.10
N TYR A 338 12.44 -5.28 -17.35
CA TYR A 338 13.54 -4.46 -17.83
C TYR A 338 13.04 -3.29 -18.68
N ARG A 339 13.51 -2.05 -18.38
CA ARG A 339 13.16 -0.83 -19.10
C ARG A 339 11.66 -0.64 -19.31
N GLN A 340 10.92 -0.70 -18.20
CA GLN A 340 9.51 -0.35 -18.20
C GLN A 340 9.34 1.11 -17.75
N MET A 341 8.58 1.87 -18.49
CA MET A 341 8.30 3.28 -18.21
C MET A 341 6.80 3.55 -18.36
N PHE A 342 6.25 4.31 -17.41
CA PHE A 342 4.81 4.66 -17.45
C PHE A 342 3.92 3.41 -17.57
N SER A 343 4.20 2.39 -16.80
CA SER A 343 3.58 1.08 -16.92
C SER A 343 2.79 0.70 -15.66
N ILE A 344 1.61 0.10 -15.84
CA ILE A 344 0.68 -0.24 -14.78
C ILE A 344 0.28 -1.71 -14.89
N ILE A 345 0.47 -2.50 -13.82
CA ILE A 345 0.11 -3.92 -13.74
C ILE A 345 0.74 -4.73 -14.88
N ASN A 346 2.06 -4.62 -15.03
CA ASN A 346 2.79 -5.38 -16.04
C ASN A 346 3.70 -6.42 -15.40
N HIS A 347 3.66 -7.65 -15.90
CA HIS A 347 4.55 -8.71 -15.41
C HIS A 347 5.38 -9.29 -16.55
N THR A 348 6.68 -9.47 -16.30
CA THR A 348 7.63 -10.09 -17.24
C THR A 348 7.68 -9.37 -18.61
N CYS A 349 7.54 -8.05 -18.60
CA CYS A 349 7.63 -7.23 -19.81
C CYS A 349 9.00 -6.54 -19.94
N GLN A 350 9.42 -6.27 -21.18
CA GLN A 350 10.66 -5.60 -21.51
C GLN A 350 10.42 -4.47 -22.53
N GLU A 351 11.15 -3.35 -22.41
CA GLU A 351 11.04 -2.22 -23.35
C GLU A 351 9.58 -1.77 -23.56
N ALA A 352 8.82 -1.63 -22.44
CA ALA A 352 7.39 -1.31 -22.48
C ALA A 352 7.13 0.10 -21.96
N GLN A 353 6.37 0.89 -22.71
CA GLN A 353 6.03 2.26 -22.37
C GLN A 353 4.53 2.53 -22.52
N TYR A 354 3.95 3.25 -21.57
CA TYR A 354 2.51 3.59 -21.55
C TYR A 354 1.61 2.36 -21.66
N THR A 355 1.84 1.37 -20.81
CA THR A 355 1.13 0.08 -20.89
C THR A 355 0.28 -0.19 -19.65
N TYR A 356 -0.83 -0.89 -19.88
CA TYR A 356 -1.78 -1.28 -18.82
C TYR A 356 -2.15 -2.77 -18.95
N MET A 357 -1.94 -3.55 -17.89
CA MET A 357 -2.25 -5.00 -17.83
C MET A 357 -1.59 -5.82 -18.94
N CYS A 358 -0.28 -5.64 -19.17
CA CYS A 358 0.48 -6.41 -20.17
C CYS A 358 1.36 -7.47 -19.51
N PHE A 359 1.47 -8.65 -20.15
CA PHE A 359 2.14 -9.81 -19.56
C PHE A 359 3.01 -10.54 -20.57
N SER A 360 4.25 -10.89 -20.17
CA SER A 360 5.21 -11.66 -20.97
C SER A 360 5.42 -11.09 -22.38
N ALA A 361 5.58 -9.79 -22.51
CA ALA A 361 5.59 -9.09 -23.78
C ALA A 361 6.75 -8.09 -23.87
N GLY A 362 7.09 -7.64 -25.10
CA GLY A 362 8.21 -6.74 -25.29
C GLY A 362 8.00 -5.71 -26.39
N TYR A 363 8.76 -4.59 -26.33
CA TYR A 363 8.66 -3.52 -27.33
C TYR A 363 7.22 -3.02 -27.50
N LEU A 364 6.62 -2.59 -26.39
CA LEU A 364 5.23 -2.12 -26.37
C LEU A 364 5.16 -0.60 -26.22
N PHE A 365 4.21 0.03 -26.90
CA PHE A 365 3.91 1.45 -26.73
C PHE A 365 2.39 1.72 -26.79
N GLY A 366 1.83 2.27 -25.71
CA GLY A 366 0.40 2.58 -25.63
C GLY A 366 -0.51 1.36 -25.64
N CYS A 367 -0.08 0.25 -25.05
CA CYS A 367 -0.77 -1.05 -25.17
C CYS A 367 -1.59 -1.43 -23.92
N ILE A 368 -2.68 -2.15 -24.12
CA ILE A 368 -3.60 -2.61 -23.07
C ILE A 368 -3.88 -4.09 -23.25
N GLY A 369 -3.67 -4.89 -22.19
CA GLY A 369 -4.02 -6.31 -22.16
C GLY A 369 -3.17 -7.22 -23.05
N ILE A 370 -2.05 -6.74 -23.58
CA ILE A 370 -1.18 -7.53 -24.49
C ILE A 370 -0.49 -8.65 -23.74
N ARG A 371 -0.49 -9.85 -24.34
CA ARG A 371 0.12 -11.06 -23.79
C ARG A 371 0.97 -11.76 -24.86
N ASN A 372 2.20 -12.15 -24.50
CA ASN A 372 3.10 -12.97 -25.34
C ASN A 372 3.32 -12.39 -26.77
N GLN A 373 3.42 -11.06 -26.90
CA GLN A 373 3.61 -10.37 -28.16
C GLN A 373 4.77 -9.38 -28.10
N GLU A 374 5.32 -9.05 -29.27
CA GLU A 374 6.37 -8.06 -29.43
C GLU A 374 6.05 -7.09 -30.56
N TYR A 375 6.63 -5.89 -30.49
CA TYR A 375 6.53 -4.81 -31.49
C TYR A 375 5.08 -4.35 -31.71
N VAL A 376 4.41 -3.96 -30.62
CA VAL A 376 3.01 -3.54 -30.62
C VAL A 376 2.87 -2.07 -30.24
N ILE A 377 2.10 -1.31 -31.02
CA ILE A 377 1.71 0.09 -30.73
C ILE A 377 0.20 0.18 -30.78
N LEU A 378 -0.45 0.74 -29.74
CA LEU A 378 -1.92 0.84 -29.62
C LEU A 378 -2.63 -0.47 -29.99
N ASN A 379 -2.15 -1.58 -29.43
CA ASN A 379 -2.60 -2.95 -29.68
C ASN A 379 -2.48 -3.45 -31.13
N LYS A 380 -1.90 -2.69 -32.06
CA LYS A 380 -1.59 -3.14 -33.42
C LYS A 380 -0.15 -3.63 -33.49
N ARG A 381 0.02 -4.83 -34.04
CA ARG A 381 1.34 -5.45 -34.24
C ARG A 381 2.01 -4.92 -35.49
N TYR A 382 3.31 -4.67 -35.42
CA TYR A 382 4.17 -4.22 -36.52
C TYR A 382 5.36 -5.17 -36.70
N THR A 383 6.05 -5.06 -37.84
CA THR A 383 7.40 -5.63 -37.95
C THR A 383 8.36 -4.82 -37.07
N LYS A 384 9.50 -5.42 -36.73
CA LYS A 384 10.55 -4.74 -35.94
C LYS A 384 11.02 -3.43 -36.63
N GLU A 385 11.14 -3.45 -37.94
CA GLU A 385 11.57 -2.34 -38.74
C GLU A 385 10.53 -1.20 -38.75
N GLU A 386 9.26 -1.54 -38.94
CA GLU A 386 8.15 -0.59 -38.86
C GLU A 386 8.03 0.05 -37.48
N TYR A 387 8.09 -0.78 -36.41
CA TYR A 387 8.07 -0.30 -35.03
C TYR A 387 9.18 0.71 -34.79
N LYS A 388 10.43 0.39 -35.17
CA LYS A 388 11.59 1.27 -35.00
C LYS A 388 11.50 2.58 -35.77
N LYS A 389 10.79 2.59 -36.90
CA LYS A 389 10.56 3.80 -37.72
C LYS A 389 9.40 4.64 -37.19
N LEU A 390 8.36 4.01 -36.65
CA LEU A 390 7.14 4.69 -36.19
C LEU A 390 7.28 5.28 -34.79
N LEU A 391 7.89 4.57 -33.86
CA LEU A 391 8.00 5.00 -32.47
C LEU A 391 8.65 6.39 -32.29
N PRO A 392 9.78 6.73 -32.91
CA PRO A 392 10.35 8.07 -32.77
C PRO A 392 9.42 9.19 -33.28
N LYS A 393 8.63 8.92 -34.33
CA LYS A 393 7.65 9.88 -34.87
C LYS A 393 6.49 10.11 -33.88
N ILE A 394 6.07 9.06 -33.18
CA ILE A 394 5.04 9.17 -32.12
C ILE A 394 5.58 9.99 -30.95
N ILE A 395 6.80 9.72 -30.49
CA ILE A 395 7.45 10.49 -29.42
C ILE A 395 7.57 11.98 -29.78
N GLU A 396 8.00 12.28 -31.00
CA GLU A 396 8.05 13.66 -31.52
C GLU A 396 6.64 14.28 -31.53
N HIS A 397 5.65 13.53 -31.99
CA HIS A 397 4.26 13.99 -32.04
C HIS A 397 3.71 14.28 -30.65
N MET A 398 3.98 13.45 -29.63
CA MET A 398 3.60 13.72 -28.22
C MET A 398 4.21 15.02 -27.69
N ASN A 399 5.38 15.43 -28.19
CA ASN A 399 6.03 16.68 -27.79
C ASN A 399 5.47 17.90 -28.55
N THR A 400 5.06 17.74 -29.80
CA THR A 400 4.54 18.82 -30.64
C THR A 400 3.02 19.01 -30.54
N MET A 401 2.28 17.92 -30.25
CA MET A 401 0.84 17.91 -29.97
C MET A 401 0.57 17.23 -28.62
N PRO A 402 0.94 17.88 -27.50
CA PRO A 402 0.73 17.31 -26.18
C PRO A 402 -0.76 17.21 -25.83
N TYR A 403 -1.09 16.26 -24.96
CA TYR A 403 -2.40 16.24 -24.33
C TYR A 403 -2.48 17.33 -23.26
N VAL A 404 -3.60 18.03 -23.21
CA VAL A 404 -3.88 19.04 -22.18
C VAL A 404 -5.15 18.65 -21.45
N ASP A 405 -5.05 18.43 -20.13
CA ASP A 405 -6.20 18.06 -19.33
C ASP A 405 -7.10 19.26 -18.96
N LYS A 406 -8.24 18.98 -18.32
CA LYS A 406 -9.19 20.01 -17.88
C LYS A 406 -8.64 21.02 -16.88
N GLN A 407 -7.50 20.72 -16.23
CA GLN A 407 -6.77 21.60 -15.34
C GLN A 407 -5.64 22.38 -16.03
N SER A 408 -5.58 22.31 -17.37
CA SER A 408 -4.54 22.92 -18.21
C SER A 408 -3.12 22.38 -17.90
N GLN A 409 -3.03 21.14 -17.39
CA GLN A 409 -1.75 20.45 -17.24
C GLN A 409 -1.34 19.84 -18.59
N ILE A 410 -0.06 19.93 -18.91
CA ILE A 410 0.48 19.53 -20.22
C ILE A 410 1.21 18.20 -20.09
N TYR A 411 0.80 17.22 -20.88
CA TYR A 411 1.37 15.88 -20.88
C TYR A 411 2.08 15.61 -22.22
N LYS A 412 3.39 15.76 -22.19
CA LYS A 412 4.32 15.38 -23.27
C LYS A 412 4.86 13.97 -23.05
N TYR A 413 5.66 13.47 -23.98
CA TYR A 413 6.46 12.27 -23.74
C TYR A 413 7.34 12.46 -22.50
N GLY A 414 7.36 11.47 -21.62
CA GLY A 414 8.05 11.54 -20.33
C GLY A 414 7.17 11.82 -19.13
N GLU A 415 5.91 12.20 -19.35
CA GLU A 415 4.92 12.33 -18.28
C GLU A 415 4.03 11.08 -18.19
N PHE A 416 3.72 10.66 -16.95
CA PHE A 416 2.79 9.56 -16.69
C PHE A 416 1.37 9.91 -17.17
N PHE A 417 0.46 8.96 -17.17
CA PHE A 417 -0.91 9.13 -17.61
C PHE A 417 -1.63 10.31 -16.93
N PRO A 418 -2.41 11.10 -17.67
CA PRO A 418 -3.31 12.11 -17.10
C PRO A 418 -4.28 11.50 -16.08
N SER A 419 -4.49 12.21 -14.98
CA SER A 419 -5.35 11.73 -13.89
C SER A 419 -6.80 11.50 -14.32
N GLU A 420 -7.31 12.30 -15.26
CA GLU A 420 -8.69 12.24 -15.72
C GLU A 420 -9.03 11.00 -16.56
N ILE A 421 -8.03 10.32 -17.14
CA ILE A 421 -8.24 9.07 -17.91
C ILE A 421 -8.15 7.82 -17.05
N SER A 422 -7.79 7.93 -15.76
CA SER A 422 -7.83 6.78 -14.84
C SER A 422 -9.23 6.14 -14.82
N PRO A 423 -9.37 4.82 -14.76
CA PRO A 423 -10.67 4.17 -14.63
C PRO A 423 -11.35 4.43 -13.27
N PHE A 424 -10.63 4.97 -12.28
CA PHE A 424 -11.09 5.11 -10.90
C PHE A 424 -11.31 6.57 -10.50
N THR A 425 -12.14 6.80 -9.48
CA THR A 425 -12.28 8.08 -8.78
C THR A 425 -11.33 8.12 -7.58
N TYR A 426 -10.97 9.31 -7.10
CA TYR A 426 -9.95 9.50 -6.06
C TYR A 426 -10.25 8.69 -4.79
N ASN A 427 -11.48 8.75 -4.29
CA ASN A 427 -11.91 8.07 -3.06
C ASN A 427 -12.06 6.55 -3.18
N GLU A 428 -11.94 5.97 -4.37
CA GLU A 428 -11.90 4.52 -4.58
C GLU A 428 -10.47 3.95 -4.51
N THR A 429 -9.45 4.80 -4.53
CA THR A 429 -8.06 4.39 -4.77
C THR A 429 -7.18 4.49 -3.54
N ILE A 430 -6.01 3.87 -3.61
CA ILE A 430 -4.97 3.99 -2.60
C ILE A 430 -4.45 5.43 -2.44
N ALA A 431 -4.70 6.33 -3.41
CA ALA A 431 -4.41 7.76 -3.24
C ALA A 431 -5.16 8.34 -2.04
N ASN A 432 -6.43 7.99 -1.85
CA ASN A 432 -7.21 8.43 -0.71
C ASN A 432 -6.78 7.79 0.61
N GLU A 433 -6.23 6.58 0.58
CA GLU A 433 -5.71 5.90 1.78
C GLU A 433 -4.44 6.57 2.31
N TYR A 434 -3.51 6.92 1.43
CA TYR A 434 -2.20 7.46 1.81
C TYR A 434 -2.11 8.99 1.79
N TYR A 435 -2.92 9.65 0.97
CA TYR A 435 -3.01 11.10 0.81
C TYR A 435 -4.48 11.54 0.89
N PRO A 436 -5.14 11.36 2.04
CA PRO A 436 -6.58 11.60 2.17
C PRO A 436 -6.94 13.04 1.81
N LYS A 437 -8.01 13.19 1.04
CA LYS A 437 -8.61 14.46 0.65
C LYS A 437 -10.10 14.44 0.97
N THR A 438 -10.64 15.61 1.24
CA THR A 438 -12.09 15.82 1.17
C THR A 438 -12.53 15.85 -0.29
N GLU A 439 -13.84 15.69 -0.53
CA GLU A 439 -14.42 15.83 -1.86
C GLU A 439 -14.04 17.16 -2.52
N THR A 440 -14.23 18.26 -1.78
CA THR A 440 -13.89 19.60 -2.27
C THR A 440 -12.41 19.72 -2.67
N GLU A 441 -11.49 19.22 -1.84
CA GLU A 441 -10.06 19.25 -2.14
C GLU A 441 -9.69 18.36 -3.34
N ALA A 442 -10.34 17.21 -3.49
CA ALA A 442 -10.11 16.32 -4.62
C ALA A 442 -10.58 16.94 -5.94
N LEU A 443 -11.79 17.51 -5.96
CA LEU A 443 -12.36 18.18 -7.13
C LEU A 443 -11.55 19.43 -7.51
N GLN A 444 -11.11 20.23 -6.54
CA GLN A 444 -10.24 21.39 -6.78
C GLN A 444 -8.87 21.00 -7.36
N ALA A 445 -8.37 19.82 -6.99
CA ALA A 445 -7.12 19.28 -7.53
C ALA A 445 -7.32 18.57 -8.89
N GLY A 446 -8.52 18.59 -9.48
CA GLY A 446 -8.83 18.01 -10.77
C GLY A 446 -9.11 16.51 -10.75
N PHE A 447 -9.24 15.91 -9.58
CA PHE A 447 -9.60 14.48 -9.46
C PHE A 447 -11.11 14.28 -9.51
N ARG A 448 -11.54 13.14 -10.03
CA ARG A 448 -12.94 12.72 -9.94
C ARG A 448 -13.25 12.17 -8.56
N TRP A 449 -14.45 12.42 -8.08
CA TRP A 449 -14.94 11.91 -6.80
C TRP A 449 -16.23 11.12 -7.01
N LYS A 450 -16.37 9.99 -6.34
CA LYS A 450 -17.57 9.19 -6.37
C LYS A 450 -18.45 9.56 -5.17
N GLU A 451 -19.68 9.98 -5.46
CA GLU A 451 -20.68 10.14 -4.42
C GLU A 451 -20.97 8.79 -3.75
N VAL A 452 -20.93 8.78 -2.44
CA VAL A 452 -21.30 7.59 -1.67
C VAL A 452 -22.80 7.45 -1.75
N THR A 453 -23.29 6.48 -2.53
CA THR A 453 -24.72 6.14 -2.55
C THR A 453 -25.13 5.79 -1.12
N GLN A 454 -26.05 6.54 -0.54
CA GLN A 454 -26.60 6.23 0.78
C GLN A 454 -27.17 4.81 0.75
N ARG A 455 -26.49 3.89 1.41
CA ARG A 455 -26.97 2.52 1.57
C ARG A 455 -27.85 2.48 2.80
N SER A 456 -29.15 2.33 2.64
CA SER A 456 -30.04 2.04 3.76
C SER A 456 -29.94 0.55 4.08
N TYR A 457 -29.31 0.22 5.21
CA TYR A 457 -29.33 -1.13 5.76
C TYR A 457 -30.40 -1.21 6.85
N ALA A 458 -31.20 -2.28 6.85
CA ALA A 458 -31.99 -2.63 8.02
C ALA A 458 -31.03 -3.16 9.10
N ILE A 459 -30.63 -2.29 10.02
CA ILE A 459 -29.77 -2.67 11.17
C ILE A 459 -30.58 -3.59 12.08
N GLU A 460 -30.10 -4.81 12.27
CA GLU A 460 -30.71 -5.81 13.14
C GLU A 460 -30.14 -5.76 14.56
N VAL A 461 -28.86 -5.35 14.70
CA VAL A 461 -28.16 -5.27 15.97
C VAL A 461 -27.33 -3.99 16.00
N ASN A 462 -27.47 -3.15 17.03
CA ASN A 462 -26.53 -2.07 17.23
C ASN A 462 -25.22 -2.63 17.81
N SER A 463 -24.07 -2.12 17.36
CA SER A 463 -22.78 -2.57 17.88
C SER A 463 -22.61 -2.37 19.39
N LYS A 464 -23.33 -1.39 19.98
CA LYS A 464 -23.34 -1.16 21.44
C LYS A 464 -24.08 -2.26 22.21
N ASP A 465 -25.02 -2.95 21.56
CA ASP A 465 -25.84 -4.00 22.17
C ASP A 465 -25.23 -5.40 22.02
N LEU A 466 -24.08 -5.52 21.35
CA LEU A 466 -23.32 -6.76 21.32
C LEU A 466 -22.86 -7.14 22.74
N PRO A 467 -22.82 -8.43 23.11
CA PRO A 467 -22.31 -8.87 24.39
C PRO A 467 -20.92 -8.28 24.69
N ASP A 468 -20.67 -7.90 25.93
CA ASP A 468 -19.34 -7.43 26.33
C ASP A 468 -18.29 -8.53 26.18
N HIS A 469 -18.62 -9.73 26.64
CA HIS A 469 -17.69 -10.85 26.60
C HIS A 469 -18.00 -11.82 25.46
N ILE A 470 -16.95 -12.26 24.76
CA ILE A 470 -17.05 -13.20 23.63
C ILE A 470 -17.74 -14.53 24.02
N LYS A 471 -17.61 -15.00 25.27
CA LYS A 471 -18.28 -16.20 25.78
C LYS A 471 -19.81 -16.11 25.73
N ASP A 472 -20.34 -14.90 25.90
CA ASP A 472 -21.77 -14.65 25.94
C ASP A 472 -22.36 -14.44 24.54
N THR A 473 -21.52 -14.50 23.49
CA THR A 473 -21.94 -14.32 22.11
C THR A 473 -22.51 -15.62 21.54
N ASN A 474 -23.79 -15.57 21.17
CA ASN A 474 -24.49 -16.66 20.51
C ASN A 474 -24.15 -16.73 19.03
N GLU A 475 -24.17 -17.92 18.44
CA GLU A 475 -23.93 -18.16 17.00
C GLU A 475 -24.98 -17.48 16.10
N SER A 476 -26.17 -17.15 16.65
CA SER A 476 -27.19 -16.39 15.95
C SER A 476 -26.76 -14.99 15.48
N ILE A 477 -25.60 -14.50 15.93
CA ILE A 477 -25.01 -13.22 15.47
C ILE A 477 -24.44 -13.33 14.04
N VAL A 478 -24.07 -14.54 13.61
CA VAL A 478 -23.49 -14.78 12.30
C VAL A 478 -24.48 -14.35 11.20
N GLY A 479 -24.00 -13.52 10.28
CA GLY A 479 -24.79 -13.02 9.16
C GLY A 479 -25.76 -11.89 9.47
N LYS A 480 -26.02 -11.54 10.75
CA LYS A 480 -26.84 -10.39 11.11
C LYS A 480 -26.19 -9.08 10.68
N VAL A 481 -27.02 -8.11 10.31
CA VAL A 481 -26.59 -6.75 9.94
C VAL A 481 -26.35 -5.94 11.21
N ILE A 482 -25.08 -5.70 11.53
CA ILE A 482 -24.63 -4.98 12.73
C ILE A 482 -24.26 -3.55 12.34
N GLY A 483 -24.80 -2.55 13.03
CA GLY A 483 -24.45 -1.16 12.82
C GLY A 483 -23.01 -0.84 13.26
N CYS A 484 -22.26 -0.12 12.44
CA CYS A 484 -20.91 0.33 12.81
C CYS A 484 -20.95 1.37 13.93
N LEU A 485 -20.08 1.26 14.93
CA LEU A 485 -20.02 2.20 16.07
C LEU A 485 -19.75 3.66 15.63
N HIS A 486 -19.04 3.89 14.51
CA HIS A 486 -18.78 5.22 13.97
C HIS A 486 -20.04 5.87 13.35
N GLY A 487 -20.97 5.09 12.78
CA GLY A 487 -22.25 5.58 12.27
C GLY A 487 -22.15 6.82 11.40
N GLU A 488 -21.40 6.78 10.30
CA GLU A 488 -21.12 7.92 9.38
C GLU A 488 -20.29 9.07 9.96
N LYS A 489 -19.97 9.07 11.24
CA LYS A 489 -19.24 10.17 11.89
C LYS A 489 -17.72 10.10 11.71
N CYS A 490 -17.25 9.49 10.63
CA CYS A 490 -15.83 9.34 10.33
C CYS A 490 -15.52 9.46 8.83
N ASN A 491 -14.30 9.86 8.50
CA ASN A 491 -13.78 9.93 7.12
C ASN A 491 -13.06 8.62 6.71
N GLU A 492 -13.54 7.45 7.20
CA GLU A 492 -12.89 6.15 7.03
C GLU A 492 -13.63 5.25 6.02
N GLN A 493 -14.35 5.83 5.09
CA GLN A 493 -15.21 5.12 4.12
C GLN A 493 -16.11 4.08 4.82
N CYS A 494 -16.73 4.48 5.92
CA CYS A 494 -17.57 3.63 6.74
C CYS A 494 -18.69 2.99 5.90
N THR A 495 -18.82 1.67 6.01
CA THR A 495 -19.91 0.93 5.32
C THR A 495 -21.24 1.00 6.06
N LEU A 496 -21.35 1.75 7.16
CA LEU A 496 -22.49 1.91 8.07
C LEU A 496 -22.85 0.65 8.84
N ALA A 497 -22.78 -0.50 8.19
CA ALA A 497 -23.07 -1.79 8.76
C ALA A 497 -22.07 -2.85 8.29
N PHE A 498 -22.00 -3.94 9.03
CA PHE A 498 -21.17 -5.10 8.71
C PHE A 498 -21.83 -6.38 9.24
N LYS A 499 -21.27 -7.52 8.84
CA LYS A 499 -21.69 -8.83 9.32
C LYS A 499 -20.49 -9.56 9.91
N ILE A 500 -20.69 -10.31 10.97
CA ILE A 500 -19.71 -11.27 11.46
C ILE A 500 -19.88 -12.57 10.67
N THR A 501 -18.77 -13.07 10.10
CA THR A 501 -18.75 -14.37 9.44
C THR A 501 -18.59 -15.50 10.44
N ASP A 502 -18.95 -16.74 10.06
CA ASP A 502 -18.73 -17.93 10.90
C ASP A 502 -17.25 -18.11 11.25
N MET A 503 -16.36 -17.91 10.27
CA MET A 503 -14.91 -17.96 10.48
C MET A 503 -14.43 -16.90 11.49
N GLU A 504 -14.92 -15.67 11.39
CA GLU A 504 -14.58 -14.57 12.30
C GLU A 504 -15.06 -14.86 13.73
N LEU A 505 -16.29 -15.35 13.91
CA LEU A 505 -16.80 -15.72 15.24
C LEU A 505 -15.97 -16.84 15.89
N LYS A 506 -15.67 -17.91 15.13
CA LYS A 506 -14.83 -19.02 15.60
C LYS A 506 -13.43 -18.56 15.99
N PHE A 507 -12.84 -17.65 15.21
CA PHE A 507 -11.54 -17.06 15.49
C PHE A 507 -11.55 -16.29 16.83
N HIS A 508 -12.51 -15.39 17.02
CA HIS A 508 -12.62 -14.60 18.25
C HIS A 508 -12.89 -15.49 19.48
N LYS A 509 -13.73 -16.53 19.36
CA LYS A 509 -13.97 -17.50 20.43
C LYS A 509 -12.69 -18.30 20.78
N LYS A 510 -11.95 -18.78 19.76
CA LYS A 510 -10.70 -19.54 19.94
C LYS A 510 -9.64 -18.73 20.69
N LEU A 511 -9.48 -17.47 20.35
CA LEU A 511 -8.45 -16.60 20.93
C LEU A 511 -8.91 -15.83 22.18
N ASN A 512 -10.17 -16.00 22.60
CA ASN A 512 -10.78 -15.26 23.69
C ASN A 512 -10.57 -13.74 23.54
N ILE A 513 -10.93 -13.19 22.37
CA ILE A 513 -10.86 -11.75 22.06
C ILE A 513 -12.27 -11.26 21.76
N ALA A 514 -12.65 -10.10 22.32
CA ALA A 514 -13.96 -9.48 22.12
C ALA A 514 -14.27 -9.20 20.64
N LEU A 515 -15.54 -9.28 20.24
CA LEU A 515 -15.97 -8.97 18.88
C LEU A 515 -15.73 -7.49 18.52
N PRO A 516 -15.37 -7.19 17.29
CA PRO A 516 -15.21 -5.81 16.83
C PRO A 516 -16.55 -5.06 16.81
N ARG A 517 -16.50 -3.76 17.11
CA ARG A 517 -17.65 -2.85 17.06
C ARG A 517 -17.66 -1.97 15.79
N LEU A 518 -16.61 -2.04 15.00
CA LEU A 518 -16.39 -1.27 13.80
C LEU A 518 -16.48 -2.13 12.55
N CYS A 519 -16.98 -1.53 11.45
CA CYS A 519 -16.97 -2.21 10.16
C CYS A 519 -15.53 -2.44 9.65
N PRO A 520 -15.32 -3.38 8.72
CA PRO A 520 -13.97 -3.71 8.20
C PRO A 520 -13.20 -2.50 7.65
N ASN A 521 -13.88 -1.54 7.02
CA ASN A 521 -13.22 -0.34 6.52
C ASN A 521 -12.71 0.54 7.67
N CYS A 522 -13.53 0.82 8.68
CA CYS A 522 -13.09 1.60 9.85
C CYS A 522 -11.91 0.92 10.57
N ARG A 523 -11.93 -0.41 10.72
CA ARG A 523 -10.81 -1.20 11.28
C ARG A 523 -9.55 -1.06 10.42
N HIS A 524 -9.67 -1.13 9.10
CA HIS A 524 -8.56 -0.93 8.18
C HIS A 524 -7.93 0.47 8.31
N TYR A 525 -8.75 1.51 8.28
CA TYR A 525 -8.24 2.89 8.42
C TYR A 525 -7.60 3.15 9.80
N GLN A 526 -8.08 2.51 10.86
CA GLN A 526 -7.43 2.59 12.17
C GLN A 526 -6.03 1.95 12.17
N ARG A 527 -5.85 0.82 11.46
CA ARG A 527 -4.53 0.21 11.26
C ARG A 527 -3.63 1.10 10.40
N LEU A 528 -4.16 1.64 9.31
CA LEU A 528 -3.44 2.52 8.41
C LEU A 528 -2.91 3.78 9.13
N LYS A 529 -3.67 4.36 10.04
CA LYS A 529 -3.26 5.53 10.85
C LYS A 529 -2.08 5.26 11.80
N LYS A 530 -1.76 4.00 12.09
CA LYS A 530 -0.59 3.65 12.93
C LYS A 530 0.73 3.87 12.19
N ARG A 531 0.73 3.84 10.85
CA ARG A 531 1.95 4.00 10.05
C ARG A 531 2.37 5.44 9.87
N ASN A 532 3.65 5.65 9.64
CA ASN A 532 4.20 6.94 9.24
C ASN A 532 3.90 7.24 7.75
N PRO A 533 3.79 8.52 7.34
CA PRO A 533 3.60 8.88 5.93
C PRO A 533 4.86 8.64 5.09
N PHE A 534 4.69 8.50 3.79
CA PHE A 534 5.78 8.39 2.82
C PHE A 534 6.44 9.76 2.55
N LYS A 535 6.96 10.36 3.61
CA LYS A 535 7.58 11.68 3.59
C LYS A 535 8.64 11.76 4.67
N LEU A 536 9.70 12.51 4.42
CA LEU A 536 10.75 12.75 5.39
C LEU A 536 10.78 14.23 5.80
N TRP A 537 11.17 14.42 7.04
CA TRP A 537 11.44 15.73 7.65
C TRP A 537 12.79 15.70 8.33
N HIS A 538 13.50 16.80 8.24
CA HIS A 538 14.74 17.00 8.97
C HIS A 538 14.44 17.25 10.46
N ARG A 539 15.05 16.46 11.34
CA ARG A 539 14.93 16.59 12.80
C ARG A 539 16.25 16.38 13.51
N GLN A 540 16.37 16.93 14.70
CA GLN A 540 17.48 16.67 15.61
C GLN A 540 17.06 15.62 16.64
N CYS A 541 18.03 14.79 17.08
CA CYS A 541 17.81 13.79 18.13
C CYS A 541 17.27 14.45 19.42
N MET A 542 16.28 13.81 20.01
CA MET A 542 15.64 14.31 21.23
C MET A 542 16.23 13.74 22.51
N CYS A 543 17.26 12.89 22.44
CA CYS A 543 17.96 12.37 23.61
C CYS A 543 18.60 13.49 24.43
N GLY A 544 18.37 13.48 25.74
CA GLY A 544 18.85 14.53 26.67
C GLY A 544 18.04 15.82 26.67
N ARG A 545 16.95 15.93 25.87
CA ARG A 545 16.03 17.08 25.93
C ARG A 545 15.05 16.94 27.10
N ALA A 546 14.56 18.08 27.58
CA ALA A 546 13.48 18.11 28.57
C ALA A 546 12.25 17.34 28.05
N GLY A 547 11.68 16.45 28.88
CA GLY A 547 10.55 15.61 28.52
C GLY A 547 10.91 14.30 27.80
N SER A 548 12.19 14.07 27.46
CA SER A 548 12.67 12.76 27.02
C SER A 548 12.76 11.79 28.19
N PRO A 549 12.56 10.47 27.99
CA PRO A 549 12.92 9.47 28.98
C PRO A 549 14.37 9.66 29.45
N GLN A 550 14.59 9.45 30.74
CA GLN A 550 15.97 9.46 31.27
C GLN A 550 16.77 8.36 30.58
N ALA A 551 17.93 8.73 30.03
CA ALA A 551 18.83 7.76 29.42
C ALA A 551 19.30 6.74 30.48
N THR A 552 19.22 5.46 30.14
CA THR A 552 19.66 4.35 31.00
C THR A 552 21.08 3.92 30.66
N ALA A 553 21.58 4.31 29.49
CA ALA A 553 22.93 4.00 29.01
C ALA A 553 23.76 5.28 28.76
N ASN A 554 25.07 5.12 28.71
CA ASN A 554 25.96 6.20 28.29
C ASN A 554 25.96 6.35 26.77
N HIS A 555 25.34 7.39 26.26
CA HIS A 555 25.24 7.68 24.82
C HIS A 555 26.50 8.31 24.21
N GLY A 556 27.57 8.53 25.02
CA GLY A 556 28.80 9.14 24.56
C GLY A 556 28.68 10.62 24.22
N HIS A 557 27.74 11.32 24.83
CA HIS A 557 27.57 12.77 24.81
C HIS A 557 26.99 13.25 26.14
N GLU A 558 27.26 14.50 26.50
CA GLU A 558 26.65 15.19 27.61
C GLU A 558 25.49 16.07 27.13
N GLY A 559 24.38 16.11 27.89
CA GLY A 559 23.24 16.94 27.58
C GLY A 559 22.50 16.50 26.29
N VAL A 560 22.08 17.47 25.48
CA VAL A 560 21.29 17.25 24.26
C VAL A 560 22.16 16.65 23.15
N CYS A 561 21.70 15.59 22.53
CA CYS A 561 22.39 14.97 21.40
C CYS A 561 22.46 15.92 20.18
N PRO A 562 23.64 16.13 19.57
CA PRO A 562 23.80 17.02 18.42
C PRO A 562 23.39 16.39 17.08
N ASN A 563 23.12 15.07 17.03
CA ASN A 563 22.86 14.37 15.77
C ASN A 563 21.56 14.79 15.13
N GLU A 564 21.61 15.01 13.82
CA GLU A 564 20.49 15.32 12.95
C GLU A 564 20.25 14.17 11.96
N PHE A 565 19.02 14.05 11.46
CA PHE A 565 18.61 12.97 10.56
C PHE A 565 17.31 13.29 9.81
N GLU A 566 17.09 12.58 8.72
CA GLU A 566 15.80 12.54 8.01
C GLU A 566 14.91 11.46 8.61
N THR A 567 13.65 11.77 8.89
CA THR A 567 12.70 10.86 9.54
C THR A 567 11.28 11.02 9.03
N SER A 568 10.50 9.95 9.05
CA SER A 568 9.06 9.97 8.75
C SER A 568 8.17 10.54 9.89
N TYR A 569 8.75 10.94 11.00
CA TYR A 569 8.06 11.64 12.09
C TYR A 569 8.09 13.16 11.87
N ALA A 570 6.94 13.75 11.53
CA ALA A 570 6.84 15.21 11.35
C ALA A 570 7.21 15.98 12.63
N PRO A 571 7.78 17.22 12.52
CA PRO A 571 8.27 17.99 13.68
C PRO A 571 7.19 18.34 14.71
N ASP A 572 5.94 18.49 14.29
CA ASP A 572 4.77 18.82 15.12
C ASP A 572 4.16 17.61 15.84
N ARG A 573 4.64 16.41 15.53
CA ARG A 573 4.19 15.17 16.19
C ARG A 573 4.79 15.03 17.59
N PRO A 574 4.04 14.45 18.55
CA PRO A 574 4.46 14.36 19.95
C PRO A 574 5.53 13.30 20.23
N GLU A 575 5.85 12.43 19.25
CA GLU A 575 6.77 11.32 19.47
C GLU A 575 8.20 11.80 19.75
N ILE A 576 8.81 11.22 20.76
CA ILE A 576 10.21 11.41 21.14
C ILE A 576 11.07 10.56 20.19
N VAL A 577 11.88 11.20 19.35
CA VAL A 577 12.63 10.51 18.29
C VAL A 577 14.14 10.59 18.58
N TYR A 578 14.78 9.43 18.62
CA TYR A 578 16.22 9.28 18.85
C TYR A 578 16.93 8.95 17.54
N CYS A 579 18.16 9.48 17.38
CA CYS A 579 19.05 9.04 16.32
C CYS A 579 19.44 7.56 16.51
N GLU A 580 19.97 6.96 15.46
CA GLU A 580 20.34 5.53 15.49
C GLU A 580 21.28 5.19 16.67
N LYS A 581 22.31 6.00 16.88
CA LYS A 581 23.30 5.76 17.95
C LYS A 581 22.64 5.74 19.33
N CYS A 582 21.84 6.75 19.67
CA CYS A 582 21.17 6.82 20.98
C CYS A 582 20.12 5.73 21.14
N TYR A 583 19.37 5.41 20.07
CA TYR A 583 18.38 4.33 20.10
C TYR A 583 19.06 2.96 20.36
N GLN A 584 20.13 2.66 19.66
CA GLN A 584 20.85 1.38 19.80
C GLN A 584 21.40 1.20 21.22
N GLN A 585 21.93 2.24 21.83
CA GLN A 585 22.47 2.18 23.19
C GLN A 585 21.43 1.97 24.29
N GLU A 586 20.18 2.37 24.04
CA GLU A 586 19.07 2.12 24.99
C GLU A 586 18.40 0.75 24.82
N VAL A 587 18.48 0.17 23.61
CA VAL A 587 17.71 -1.03 23.26
C VAL A 587 18.57 -2.30 23.25
N TYR A 588 19.86 -2.20 23.00
CA TYR A 588 20.83 -3.31 22.93
C TYR A 588 21.92 -3.16 23.98
#